data_d8955201300b068e1925b9a3c7151cac
#
_entry.id   d8955201300b068e1925b9a3c7151cac
#
_cell.length_a   1.000
_cell.length_b   1.000
_cell.length_c   1.000
_cell.angle_alpha   90.00
_cell.angle_beta   90.00
_cell.angle_gamma   90.00
#
_symmetry.space_group_name_H-M   'P 1'
#
loop_
_entity.id
_entity.type
_entity.pdbx_description
1 polymer ?
#
loop_
_entity_poly.entity_id
_entity_poly.type
_entity_poly.pdbx_seq_one_letter_code
_entity_poly.pdbx_strand_id
1 'polypeptide(L)'
;MKKVLFIIYTFCILLSPANSQQIPSFKPNDGVVFLGNSITEGGHYHSYIWLYYMTHFPNLPIRIYNGGIGGDCVSHMNFRYDSDIKVKKPTYLVCSFGMNDSGFD
;
A
#
# COMPACT_ATOMS: atom_id res chain seq x y z
N MET A 1 -37.52 -33.51 1.78
CA MET A 1 -37.74 -32.08 1.91
C MET A 1 -36.91 -31.44 3.03
N LYS A 2 -36.92 -31.96 4.25
CA LYS A 2 -36.13 -31.37 5.37
C LYS A 2 -34.60 -31.26 5.11
N LYS A 3 -34.00 -32.29 4.46
CA LYS A 3 -32.55 -32.28 4.11
C LYS A 3 -32.20 -31.24 3.05
N VAL A 4 -33.08 -31.03 2.05
CA VAL A 4 -32.86 -30.03 1.00
C VAL A 4 -32.99 -28.63 1.57
N LEU A 5 -33.94 -28.40 2.48
CA LEU A 5 -34.11 -27.12 3.16
C LEU A 5 -32.90 -26.77 4.02
N PHE A 6 -32.30 -27.75 4.68
CA PHE A 6 -31.09 -27.56 5.49
C PHE A 6 -29.86 -27.21 4.62
N ILE A 7 -29.70 -27.84 3.46
CA ILE A 7 -28.62 -27.56 2.52
C ILE A 7 -28.75 -26.13 1.97
N ILE A 8 -29.96 -25.70 1.60
CA ILE A 8 -30.22 -24.34 1.10
C ILE A 8 -29.92 -23.30 2.20
N TYR A 9 -30.30 -23.56 3.44
CA TYR A 9 -30.04 -22.66 4.56
C TYR A 9 -28.54 -22.53 4.85
N THR A 10 -27.79 -23.65 4.83
CA THR A 10 -26.33 -23.65 4.99
C THR A 10 -25.62 -22.89 3.85
N PHE A 11 -26.11 -23.03 2.61
CA PHE A 11 -25.55 -22.33 1.46
C PHE A 11 -25.80 -20.83 1.53
N CYS A 12 -26.96 -20.39 2.01
CA CYS A 12 -27.27 -18.97 2.21
C CYS A 12 -26.40 -18.30 3.28
N ILE A 13 -25.99 -19.04 4.32
CA ILE A 13 -25.09 -18.50 5.36
C ILE A 13 -23.67 -18.29 4.80
N LEU A 14 -23.24 -19.13 3.84
CA LEU A 14 -21.93 -18.98 3.20
C LEU A 14 -21.87 -17.83 2.19
N LEU A 15 -23.02 -17.29 1.78
CA LEU A 15 -23.15 -16.11 0.89
C LEU A 15 -23.19 -14.78 1.66
N SER A 16 -22.75 -14.75 2.91
CA SER A 16 -22.59 -13.48 3.63
C SER A 16 -21.73 -12.55 2.79
N PRO A 17 -22.18 -11.32 2.48
CA PRO A 17 -21.38 -10.37 1.73
C PRO A 17 -20.08 -10.16 2.49
N ALA A 18 -18.97 -10.51 1.86
CA ALA A 18 -17.67 -10.14 2.37
C ALA A 18 -17.65 -8.61 2.44
N ASN A 19 -17.71 -8.05 3.63
CA ASN A 19 -17.48 -6.62 3.81
C ASN A 19 -16.07 -6.34 3.30
N SER A 20 -15.97 -5.89 2.05
CA SER A 20 -14.74 -5.37 1.53
C SER A 20 -14.39 -4.15 2.38
N GLN A 21 -13.30 -4.24 3.10
CA GLN A 21 -12.77 -3.10 3.85
C GLN A 21 -12.47 -2.00 2.83
N GLN A 22 -13.30 -0.96 2.78
CA GLN A 22 -13.03 0.18 1.92
C GLN A 22 -11.76 0.86 2.46
N ILE A 23 -10.69 0.78 1.67
CA ILE A 23 -9.50 1.57 1.93
C ILE A 23 -9.89 3.04 1.70
N PRO A 24 -9.79 3.91 2.71
CA PRO A 24 -10.13 5.30 2.53
C PRO A 24 -9.24 5.92 1.46
N SER A 25 -9.83 6.66 0.54
CA SER A 25 -9.08 7.44 -0.44
C SER A 25 -8.22 8.49 0.25
N PHE A 26 -7.12 8.89 -0.38
CA PHE A 26 -6.29 9.98 0.11
C PHE A 26 -7.11 11.27 0.25
N LYS A 27 -6.71 12.11 1.19
CA LYS A 27 -7.28 13.43 1.43
C LYS A 27 -6.40 14.51 0.78
N PRO A 28 -6.94 15.71 0.55
CA PRO A 28 -6.12 16.84 0.08
C PRO A 28 -4.93 17.08 1.00
N ASN A 29 -3.77 17.31 0.40
CA ASN A 29 -2.48 17.52 1.06
C ASN A 29 -1.84 16.30 1.75
N ASP A 30 -2.40 15.12 1.60
CA ASP A 30 -1.73 13.92 2.06
C ASP A 30 -0.34 13.77 1.44
N GLY A 31 0.61 13.36 2.27
CA GLY A 31 1.96 12.99 1.87
C GLY A 31 2.13 11.47 1.96
N VAL A 32 2.33 10.82 0.82
CA VAL A 32 2.51 9.38 0.74
C VAL A 32 3.97 9.08 0.43
N VAL A 33 4.67 8.40 1.31
CA VAL A 33 6.02 7.91 1.06
C VAL A 33 5.97 6.43 0.73
N PHE A 34 6.47 6.06 -0.43
CA PHE A 34 6.68 4.68 -0.85
C PHE A 34 8.08 4.25 -0.45
N LEU A 35 8.17 3.36 0.53
CA LEU A 35 9.40 2.81 1.06
C LEU A 35 9.65 1.42 0.48
N GLY A 36 10.86 1.16 0.04
CA GLY A 36 11.19 -0.13 -0.53
C GLY A 36 12.62 -0.22 -1.03
N ASN A 37 12.88 -1.27 -1.75
CA ASN A 37 14.14 -1.58 -2.38
C ASN A 37 14.21 -1.04 -3.83
N SER A 38 15.00 -1.68 -4.70
CA SER A 38 15.17 -1.31 -6.11
C SER A 38 13.87 -1.25 -6.93
N ILE A 39 12.86 -2.05 -6.59
CA ILE A 39 11.56 -2.03 -7.26
C ILE A 39 10.85 -0.69 -6.99
N THR A 40 10.93 -0.21 -5.78
CA THR A 40 10.37 1.11 -5.40
C THR A 40 11.24 2.24 -5.94
N GLU A 41 12.57 2.12 -5.86
CA GLU A 41 13.51 3.11 -6.41
C GLU A 41 13.26 3.36 -7.90
N GLY A 42 12.97 2.32 -8.69
CA GLY A 42 12.66 2.39 -10.11
C GLY A 42 11.45 3.27 -10.45
N GLY A 43 10.58 3.56 -9.50
CA GLY A 43 9.59 4.62 -9.62
C GLY A 43 8.31 4.30 -10.39
N HIS A 44 8.19 3.12 -10.97
CA HIS A 44 7.13 2.84 -11.93
C HIS A 44 5.72 2.82 -11.30
N TYR A 45 5.50 1.96 -10.30
CA TYR A 45 4.14 1.74 -9.79
C TYR A 45 3.56 2.97 -9.06
N HIS A 46 4.35 3.65 -8.26
CA HIS A 46 3.86 4.83 -7.52
C HIS A 46 3.71 6.06 -8.44
N SER A 47 4.46 6.15 -9.55
CA SER A 47 4.24 7.16 -10.58
C SER A 47 2.90 6.98 -11.29
N TYR A 48 2.48 5.73 -11.55
CA TYR A 48 1.14 5.45 -12.07
C TYR A 48 0.03 5.81 -11.08
N ILE A 49 0.24 5.54 -9.79
CA ILE A 49 -0.70 5.94 -8.74
C ILE A 49 -0.84 7.47 -8.71
N TRP A 50 0.29 8.18 -8.74
CA TRP A 50 0.28 9.65 -8.79
C TRP A 50 -0.44 10.17 -10.03
N LEU A 51 -0.14 9.65 -11.22
CA LEU A 51 -0.79 10.03 -12.47
C LEU A 51 -2.30 9.78 -12.43
N TYR A 52 -2.72 8.65 -11.88
CA TYR A 52 -4.14 8.34 -11.68
C TYR A 52 -4.84 9.41 -10.84
N TYR A 53 -4.26 9.77 -9.69
CA TYR A 53 -4.85 10.80 -8.84
C TYR A 53 -4.87 12.16 -9.50
N MET A 54 -3.81 12.55 -10.19
CA MET A 54 -3.73 13.85 -10.90
C MET A 54 -4.74 13.96 -12.03
N THR A 55 -5.06 12.86 -12.69
CA THR A 55 -6.00 12.85 -13.82
C THR A 55 -7.45 12.70 -13.40
N HIS A 56 -7.73 11.88 -12.39
CA HIS A 56 -9.11 11.59 -11.95
C HIS A 56 -9.59 12.52 -10.83
N PHE A 57 -8.67 13.06 -10.04
CA PHE A 57 -8.97 13.91 -8.89
C PHE A 57 -8.12 15.19 -8.90
N PRO A 58 -8.24 16.05 -9.93
CA PRO A 58 -7.36 17.22 -10.09
C PRO A 58 -7.47 18.23 -8.94
N ASN A 59 -8.59 18.22 -8.22
CA ASN A 59 -8.83 19.08 -7.07
C ASN A 59 -8.39 18.48 -5.73
N LEU A 60 -7.72 17.30 -5.77
CA LEU A 60 -7.22 16.59 -4.59
C LEU A 60 -5.69 16.54 -4.66
N PRO A 61 -4.99 17.61 -4.24
CA PRO A 61 -3.53 17.63 -4.28
C PRO A 61 -2.97 16.65 -3.27
N ILE A 62 -2.28 15.62 -3.76
CA ILE A 62 -1.49 14.69 -2.95
C ILE A 62 -0.03 14.80 -3.31
N ARG A 63 0.85 14.50 -2.36
CA ARG A 63 2.30 14.47 -2.57
C ARG A 63 2.77 13.02 -2.48
N ILE A 64 3.47 12.57 -3.50
CA ILE A 64 4.07 11.23 -3.49
C ILE A 64 5.58 11.38 -3.47
N TYR A 65 6.22 10.62 -2.59
CA TYR A 65 7.66 10.57 -2.43
C TYR A 65 8.17 9.15 -2.67
N ASN A 66 9.17 9.04 -3.52
CA ASN A 66 9.92 7.81 -3.68
C ASN A 66 10.96 7.70 -2.56
N GLY A 67 10.80 6.73 -1.70
CA GLY A 67 11.71 6.39 -0.61
C GLY A 67 12.42 5.04 -0.85
N GLY A 68 12.43 4.55 -2.09
CA GLY A 68 13.13 3.33 -2.47
C GLY A 68 14.63 3.54 -2.57
N ILE A 69 15.41 2.54 -2.16
CA ILE A 69 16.86 2.45 -2.37
C ILE A 69 17.20 1.02 -2.78
N GLY A 70 17.96 0.87 -3.87
CA GLY A 70 18.40 -0.44 -4.35
C GLY A 70 19.17 -1.22 -3.29
N GLY A 71 18.82 -2.50 -3.13
CA GLY A 71 19.44 -3.36 -2.13
C GLY A 71 18.94 -3.16 -0.69
N ASP A 72 18.03 -2.20 -0.45
CA ASP A 72 17.57 -1.91 0.90
C ASP A 72 16.79 -3.09 1.51
N CYS A 73 16.96 -3.25 2.81
CA CYS A 73 16.26 -4.20 3.67
C CYS A 73 15.65 -3.45 4.88
N VAL A 74 14.85 -4.13 5.68
CA VAL A 74 14.14 -3.51 6.82
C VAL A 74 15.10 -2.83 7.80
N SER A 75 16.26 -3.43 8.08
CA SER A 75 17.24 -2.86 9.01
C SER A 75 17.82 -1.52 8.52
N HIS A 76 18.17 -1.43 7.22
CA HIS A 76 18.69 -0.19 6.62
C HIS A 76 17.64 0.91 6.65
N MET A 77 16.40 0.55 6.36
CA MET A 77 15.30 1.50 6.40
C MET A 77 15.04 2.08 7.79
N ASN A 78 15.06 1.22 8.80
CA ASN A 78 14.90 1.67 10.17
C ASN A 78 16.00 2.66 10.56
N PHE A 79 17.23 2.41 10.09
CA PHE A 79 18.36 3.30 10.33
C PHE A 79 18.16 4.71 9.71
N ARG A 80 17.62 4.80 8.48
CA ARG A 80 17.44 6.09 7.79
C ARG A 80 16.06 6.72 8.00
N TYR A 81 15.18 6.09 8.78
CA TYR A 81 13.80 6.55 8.95
C TYR A 81 13.69 8.00 9.44
N ASP A 82 14.41 8.35 10.52
CA ASP A 82 14.32 9.68 11.13
C ASP A 82 14.93 10.78 10.23
N SER A 83 16.03 10.48 9.57
CA SER A 83 16.77 11.46 8.75
C SER A 83 16.21 11.66 7.35
N ASP A 84 15.63 10.63 6.76
CA ASP A 84 15.16 10.67 5.36
C ASP A 84 13.63 10.66 5.23
N ILE A 85 12.94 9.86 5.99
CA ILE A 85 11.51 9.63 5.79
C ILE A 85 10.65 10.58 6.61
N LYS A 86 10.90 10.64 7.90
CA LYS A 86 10.13 11.43 8.86
C LYS A 86 10.17 12.93 8.54
N VAL A 87 11.28 13.43 8.00
CA VAL A 87 11.43 14.82 7.59
C VAL A 87 10.47 15.24 6.48
N LYS A 88 9.97 14.29 5.68
CA LYS A 88 8.96 14.52 4.65
C LYS A 88 7.55 14.65 5.22
N LYS A 89 7.39 14.45 6.52
CA LYS A 89 6.10 14.50 7.26
C LYS A 89 5.01 13.71 6.55
N PRO A 90 5.21 12.39 6.34
CA PRO A 90 4.23 11.56 5.66
C PRO A 90 2.96 11.42 6.49
N THR A 91 1.79 11.40 5.81
CA THR A 91 0.52 10.95 6.39
C THR A 91 0.30 9.46 6.14
N TYR A 92 0.95 8.91 5.11
CA TYR A 92 0.91 7.49 4.78
C TYR A 92 2.32 6.97 4.45
N LEU A 93 2.61 5.78 4.96
CA LEU A 93 3.78 4.98 4.56
C LEU A 93 3.30 3.72 3.86
N VAL A 94 3.78 3.50 2.64
CA VAL A 94 3.58 2.26 1.90
C VAL A 94 4.91 1.54 1.86
N CYS A 95 5.00 0.41 2.57
CA CYS A 95 6.25 -0.34 2.73
C CYS A 95 6.23 -1.62 1.88
N SER A 96 7.29 -1.83 1.10
CA SER A 96 7.47 -3.01 0.25
C SER A 96 8.88 -3.59 0.44
N PHE A 97 8.99 -4.62 1.28
CA PHE A 97 10.24 -5.27 1.68
C PHE A 97 10.15 -6.79 1.67
N GLY A 98 11.28 -7.43 1.91
CA GLY A 98 11.41 -8.85 2.10
C GLY A 98 12.41 -9.52 1.15
N MET A 99 12.51 -9.03 -0.08
CA MET A 99 13.38 -9.66 -1.08
C MET A 99 14.85 -9.67 -0.65
N ASN A 100 15.35 -8.55 -0.12
CA ASN A 100 16.74 -8.42 0.31
C ASN A 100 16.96 -8.83 1.77
N ASP A 101 15.88 -9.07 2.52
CA ASP A 101 15.93 -9.48 3.93
C ASP A 101 16.17 -10.99 4.08
N SER A 102 15.92 -11.76 3.03
CA SER A 102 15.95 -13.23 3.09
C SER A 102 17.36 -13.84 3.05
N GLY A 103 18.41 -13.03 2.94
CA GLY A 103 19.79 -13.49 2.87
C GLY A 103 19.98 -14.60 1.83
N PHE A 104 20.41 -14.25 0.64
CA PHE A 104 20.83 -15.26 -0.31
C PHE A 104 22.25 -15.70 0.10
N ASP A 105 22.34 -16.74 0.93
CA ASP A 105 23.55 -17.50 1.17
C ASP A 105 23.77 -18.53 0.04
#